data_9c35097f29dc4461701bd74db05d27cb
#
_entry.id   9c35097f29dc4461701bd74db05d27cb
#
_cell.length_a   1.000
_cell.length_b   1.000
_cell.length_c   1.000
_cell.angle_alpha   90.00
_cell.angle_beta   90.00
_cell.angle_gamma   90.00
#
_symmetry.space_group_name_H-M   'P 1'
#
loop_
_entity.id
_entity.type
_entity.pdbx_description
1 polymer ?
#
loop_
_entity_poly.entity_id
_entity_poly.type
_entity_poly.pdbx_seq_one_letter_code
_entity_poly.pdbx_strand_id
1 'polypeptide(L)'
;YCMTLFRVRGKTALEICIIISLLSPPFIGAYSWILIGGRSGILTQWLQTTFHYEFPSIYGFSGILLVLTLKLYPFIYLYAAGAMKSIDAALVEAAESLGCSGIRKVATVIVPLITPTILAGALMVFMNAMADFGTPMLIGEGFNVMPVMIYSEFINEVGDQANFAAAMAAIMVVITSTIFLLQK
;
A
#
# COMPACT_ATOMS: atom_id res chain seq x y z
N TYR A 1 2.60 -15.17 7.53
CA TYR A 1 3.04 -16.52 7.95
C TYR A 1 3.03 -16.65 9.48
N CYS A 2 3.81 -15.85 10.20
CA CYS A 2 3.88 -15.96 11.68
C CYS A 2 2.52 -15.76 12.34
N MET A 3 1.74 -14.78 11.90
CA MET A 3 0.42 -14.46 12.45
C MET A 3 -0.66 -15.52 12.13
N THR A 4 -0.48 -16.33 11.11
CA THR A 4 -1.46 -17.36 10.73
C THR A 4 -1.16 -18.74 11.32
N LEU A 5 0.12 -19.12 11.40
CA LEU A 5 0.55 -20.47 11.83
C LEU A 5 0.97 -20.55 13.30
N PHE A 6 1.41 -19.44 13.90
CA PHE A 6 1.83 -19.45 15.30
C PHE A 6 0.78 -18.77 16.22
N ARG A 7 0.67 -19.28 17.44
CA ARG A 7 -0.14 -18.65 18.49
C ARG A 7 0.61 -17.46 19.08
N VAL A 8 0.50 -16.29 18.43
CA VAL A 8 1.11 -15.05 18.92
C VAL A 8 0.18 -14.42 19.95
N ARG A 9 0.70 -14.10 21.14
CA ARG A 9 -0.05 -13.32 22.15
C ARG A 9 -0.33 -11.92 21.59
N GLY A 10 -1.59 -11.49 21.65
CA GLY A 10 -1.99 -10.17 21.12
C GLY A 10 -2.29 -10.13 19.61
N LYS A 11 -2.37 -11.29 18.92
CA LYS A 11 -2.70 -11.39 17.49
C LYS A 11 -3.94 -10.58 17.11
N THR A 12 -5.03 -10.74 17.86
CA THR A 12 -6.29 -10.03 17.59
C THR A 12 -6.13 -8.51 17.69
N ALA A 13 -5.37 -8.03 18.68
CA ALA A 13 -5.11 -6.59 18.81
C ALA A 13 -4.31 -6.05 17.62
N LEU A 14 -3.30 -6.78 17.16
CA LEU A 14 -2.51 -6.40 15.98
C LEU A 14 -3.37 -6.44 14.71
N GLU A 15 -4.21 -7.46 14.52
CA GLU A 15 -5.13 -7.54 13.38
C GLU A 15 -6.12 -6.35 13.38
N ILE A 16 -6.66 -6.00 14.55
CA ILE A 16 -7.54 -4.84 14.70
C ILE A 16 -6.79 -3.54 14.36
N CYS A 17 -5.58 -3.34 14.86
CA CYS A 17 -4.77 -2.17 14.52
C CYS A 17 -4.49 -2.06 13.01
N ILE A 18 -4.20 -3.18 12.36
CA ILE A 18 -3.98 -3.24 10.90
C ILE A 18 -5.27 -2.85 10.16
N ILE A 19 -6.42 -3.37 10.57
CA ILE A 19 -7.71 -3.05 9.94
C ILE A 19 -8.10 -1.59 10.17
N ILE A 20 -7.90 -1.06 11.38
CA ILE A 20 -8.19 0.34 11.71
C ILE A 20 -7.36 1.29 10.83
N SER A 21 -6.13 0.92 10.49
CA SER A 21 -5.30 1.76 9.62
C SER A 21 -5.90 1.97 8.22
N LEU A 22 -6.71 1.02 7.71
CA LEU A 22 -7.43 1.16 6.44
C LEU A 22 -8.59 2.16 6.50
N LEU A 23 -9.14 2.40 7.69
CA LEU A 23 -10.28 3.31 7.88
C LEU A 23 -9.85 4.78 7.95
N SER A 24 -8.55 5.06 7.91
CA SER A 24 -8.04 6.43 7.97
C SER A 24 -8.44 7.21 6.72
N PRO A 25 -9.10 8.37 6.86
CA PRO A 25 -9.42 9.24 5.73
C PRO A 25 -8.13 9.67 4.99
N PRO A 26 -8.16 9.78 3.65
CA PRO A 26 -6.96 10.00 2.84
C PRO A 26 -6.11 11.20 3.27
N PHE A 27 -6.76 12.35 3.49
CA PHE A 27 -6.07 13.59 3.89
C PHE A 27 -5.54 13.53 5.32
N ILE A 28 -6.28 12.95 6.26
CA ILE A 28 -5.89 12.87 7.67
C ILE A 28 -4.67 11.95 7.82
N GLY A 29 -4.63 10.83 7.11
CA GLY A 29 -3.49 9.94 7.11
C GLY A 29 -2.21 10.63 6.60
N ALA A 30 -2.28 11.30 5.46
CA ALA A 30 -1.15 12.03 4.89
C ALA A 30 -0.69 13.19 5.80
N TYR A 31 -1.63 13.95 6.36
CA TYR A 31 -1.32 15.04 7.28
C TYR A 31 -0.65 14.55 8.58
N SER A 32 -1.08 13.39 9.10
CA SER A 32 -0.44 12.78 10.26
C SER A 32 1.04 12.46 10.01
N TRP A 33 1.39 12.02 8.80
CA TRP A 33 2.79 11.79 8.42
C TRP A 33 3.59 13.10 8.33
N ILE A 34 2.96 14.20 7.88
CA ILE A 34 3.58 15.53 7.88
C ILE A 34 3.85 15.99 9.32
N LEU A 35 2.93 15.76 10.24
CA LEU A 35 3.12 16.11 11.66
C LEU A 35 4.24 15.27 12.32
N ILE A 36 4.45 14.04 11.88
CA ILE A 36 5.49 13.17 12.42
C ILE A 36 6.85 13.46 11.79
N GLY A 37 6.95 13.37 10.48
CA GLY A 37 8.22 13.37 9.72
C GLY A 37 8.41 14.56 8.78
N GLY A 38 7.52 15.57 8.81
CA GLY A 38 7.66 16.79 8.02
C GLY A 38 8.82 17.68 8.50
N ARG A 39 9.07 18.80 7.83
CA ARG A 39 10.18 19.72 8.14
C ARG A 39 10.16 20.20 9.61
N SER A 40 8.97 20.41 10.16
CA SER A 40 8.75 20.76 11.58
C SER A 40 8.08 19.64 12.35
N GLY A 41 8.22 18.39 11.90
CA GLY A 41 7.59 17.21 12.48
C GLY A 41 8.22 16.85 13.84
N ILE A 42 7.44 16.22 14.69
CA ILE A 42 7.87 15.84 16.05
C ILE A 42 9.11 14.95 16.00
N LEU A 43 9.13 13.95 15.12
CA LEU A 43 10.25 13.03 14.96
C LEU A 43 11.48 13.74 14.40
N THR A 44 11.28 14.62 13.41
CA THR A 44 12.36 15.40 12.81
C THR A 44 13.03 16.31 13.83
N GLN A 45 12.24 17.05 14.61
CA GLN A 45 12.77 17.91 15.67
C GLN A 45 13.49 17.10 16.77
N TRP A 46 12.92 15.98 17.18
CA TRP A 46 13.53 15.12 18.19
C TRP A 46 14.89 14.56 17.72
N LEU A 47 14.98 14.11 16.48
CA LEU A 47 16.24 13.61 15.90
C LEU A 47 17.29 14.71 15.75
N GLN A 48 16.88 15.91 15.31
CA GLN A 48 17.78 17.05 15.20
C GLN A 48 18.33 17.50 16.56
N THR A 49 17.47 17.57 17.57
CA THR A 49 17.88 18.02 18.92
C THR A 49 18.72 16.98 19.67
N THR A 50 18.42 15.68 19.48
CA THR A 50 19.07 14.61 20.26
C THR A 50 20.33 14.08 19.57
N PHE A 51 20.28 13.90 18.25
CA PHE A 51 21.34 13.23 17.48
C PHE A 51 22.03 14.14 16.48
N HIS A 52 21.61 15.39 16.32
CA HIS A 52 22.10 16.33 15.30
C HIS A 52 22.02 15.72 13.87
N TYR A 53 21.05 14.84 13.66
CA TYR A 53 20.84 14.13 12.39
C TYR A 53 19.70 14.78 11.62
N GLU A 54 19.98 15.16 10.37
CA GLU A 54 18.96 15.66 9.46
C GLU A 54 18.11 14.50 8.95
N PHE A 55 16.83 14.48 9.33
CA PHE A 55 15.90 13.47 8.85
C PHE A 55 15.65 13.67 7.35
N PRO A 56 15.72 12.60 6.53
CA PRO A 56 15.44 12.72 5.11
C PRO A 56 14.01 13.25 4.88
N SER A 57 13.88 14.16 3.92
CA SER A 57 12.61 14.81 3.63
C SER A 57 11.52 13.78 3.30
N ILE A 58 10.39 13.88 4.00
CA ILE A 58 9.18 13.09 3.69
C ILE A 58 8.47 13.61 2.42
N TYR A 59 8.89 14.75 1.88
CA TYR A 59 8.29 15.34 0.70
C TYR A 59 8.88 14.78 -0.59
N GLY A 60 8.08 14.81 -1.67
CA GLY A 60 8.44 14.29 -2.97
C GLY A 60 8.14 12.80 -3.16
N PHE A 61 8.71 12.20 -4.18
CA PHE A 61 8.43 10.82 -4.58
C PHE A 61 8.70 9.79 -3.48
N SER A 62 9.83 9.91 -2.78
CA SER A 62 10.21 8.98 -1.70
C SER A 62 9.21 8.97 -0.54
N GLY A 63 8.70 10.14 -0.17
CA GLY A 63 7.68 10.26 0.87
C GLY A 63 6.33 9.72 0.42
N ILE A 64 5.90 10.00 -0.81
CA ILE A 64 4.68 9.40 -1.38
C ILE A 64 4.79 7.87 -1.33
N LEU A 65 5.91 7.30 -1.79
CA LEU A 65 6.13 5.86 -1.81
C LEU A 65 6.08 5.25 -0.39
N LEU A 66 6.75 5.87 0.57
CA LEU A 66 6.76 5.43 1.97
C LEU A 66 5.35 5.45 2.57
N VAL A 67 4.66 6.59 2.45
CA VAL A 67 3.32 6.76 3.04
C VAL A 67 2.29 5.85 2.38
N LEU A 68 2.29 5.71 1.05
CA LEU A 68 1.40 4.79 0.34
C LEU A 68 1.70 3.34 0.69
N THR A 69 2.96 2.96 0.83
CA THR A 69 3.34 1.60 1.25
C THR A 69 2.79 1.29 2.64
N LEU A 70 2.97 2.20 3.60
CA LEU A 70 2.47 2.04 4.96
C LEU A 70 0.94 2.15 5.07
N LYS A 71 0.28 2.81 4.14
CA LYS A 71 -1.18 2.91 4.07
C LYS A 71 -1.80 1.67 3.44
N LEU A 72 -1.16 1.10 2.41
CA LEU A 72 -1.77 0.06 1.58
C LEU A 72 -1.30 -1.36 1.92
N TYR A 73 -0.22 -1.55 2.73
CA TYR A 73 0.25 -2.89 3.12
C TYR A 73 -0.83 -3.76 3.78
N PRO A 74 -1.83 -3.21 4.52
CA PRO A 74 -2.86 -4.03 5.13
C PRO A 74 -3.70 -4.80 4.10
N PHE A 75 -3.87 -4.30 2.89
CA PHE A 75 -4.54 -5.05 1.81
C PHE A 75 -3.78 -6.35 1.52
N ILE A 76 -2.46 -6.25 1.27
CA ILE A 76 -1.64 -7.45 1.03
C ILE A 76 -1.68 -8.40 2.23
N TYR A 77 -1.63 -7.86 3.45
CA TYR A 77 -1.73 -8.66 4.67
C TYR A 77 -3.05 -9.44 4.74
N LEU A 78 -4.18 -8.78 4.48
CA LEU A 78 -5.50 -9.42 4.54
C LEU A 78 -5.66 -10.51 3.47
N TYR A 79 -5.24 -10.24 2.23
CA TYR A 79 -5.28 -11.22 1.15
C TYR A 79 -4.37 -12.41 1.44
N ALA A 80 -3.13 -12.16 1.88
CA ALA A 80 -2.19 -13.22 2.24
C ALA A 80 -2.67 -14.04 3.45
N ALA A 81 -3.19 -13.39 4.50
CA ALA A 81 -3.71 -14.07 5.68
C ALA A 81 -4.96 -14.90 5.34
N GLY A 82 -5.86 -14.38 4.51
CA GLY A 82 -7.03 -15.10 4.00
C GLY A 82 -6.64 -16.33 3.19
N ALA A 83 -5.73 -16.16 2.23
CA ALA A 83 -5.22 -17.25 1.40
C ALA A 83 -4.56 -18.36 2.24
N MET A 84 -3.75 -17.97 3.23
CA MET A 84 -3.10 -18.95 4.12
C MET A 84 -4.11 -19.73 4.99
N LYS A 85 -5.20 -19.10 5.40
CA LYS A 85 -6.26 -19.78 6.17
C LYS A 85 -7.09 -20.75 5.32
N SER A 86 -7.13 -20.55 4.00
CA SER A 86 -7.86 -21.41 3.07
C SER A 86 -7.05 -22.60 2.55
N ILE A 87 -5.76 -22.72 2.88
CA ILE A 87 -4.94 -23.86 2.51
C ILE A 87 -5.43 -25.10 3.30
N ASP A 88 -5.72 -26.17 2.58
CA ASP A 88 -6.06 -27.45 3.19
C ASP A 88 -4.84 -28.03 3.93
N ALA A 89 -5.03 -28.36 5.22
CA ALA A 89 -4.01 -28.97 6.04
C ALA A 89 -3.49 -30.29 5.44
N ALA A 90 -4.36 -31.05 4.78
CA ALA A 90 -4.00 -32.30 4.13
C ALA A 90 -2.90 -32.12 3.05
N LEU A 91 -2.92 -31.02 2.31
CA LEU A 91 -1.87 -30.70 1.33
C LEU A 91 -0.51 -30.45 2.00
N VAL A 92 -0.53 -29.78 3.14
CA VAL A 92 0.69 -29.47 3.90
C VAL A 92 1.26 -30.76 4.53
N GLU A 93 0.41 -31.60 5.10
CA GLU A 93 0.79 -32.88 5.69
C GLU A 93 1.31 -33.90 4.63
N ALA A 94 0.69 -33.93 3.45
CA ALA A 94 1.17 -34.73 2.33
C ALA A 94 2.58 -34.31 1.88
N ALA A 95 2.82 -32.99 1.78
CA ALA A 95 4.14 -32.47 1.44
C ALA A 95 5.20 -32.84 2.50
N GLU A 96 4.83 -32.79 3.78
CA GLU A 96 5.73 -33.23 4.88
C GLU A 96 6.05 -34.71 4.81
N SER A 97 5.05 -35.55 4.52
CA SER A 97 5.22 -36.99 4.35
C SER A 97 6.16 -37.33 3.18
N LEU A 98 6.22 -36.49 2.16
CA LEU A 98 7.16 -36.59 1.03
C LEU A 98 8.55 -35.98 1.34
N GLY A 99 8.83 -35.64 2.61
CA GLY A 99 10.13 -35.11 3.03
C GLY A 99 10.33 -33.63 2.77
N CYS A 100 9.26 -32.88 2.39
CA CYS A 100 9.33 -31.44 2.15
C CYS A 100 9.11 -30.70 3.48
N SER A 101 10.18 -30.20 4.10
CA SER A 101 10.12 -29.52 5.41
C SER A 101 10.67 -28.09 5.35
N GLY A 102 10.35 -27.31 6.39
CA GLY A 102 10.92 -25.97 6.61
C GLY A 102 10.66 -24.99 5.46
N ILE A 103 11.70 -24.27 5.06
CA ILE A 103 11.64 -23.21 4.01
C ILE A 103 11.26 -23.81 2.65
N ARG A 104 11.69 -25.02 2.35
CA ARG A 104 11.36 -25.69 1.08
C ARG A 104 9.87 -25.88 0.94
N LYS A 105 9.15 -26.33 1.99
CA LYS A 105 7.69 -26.45 2.01
C LYS A 105 7.01 -25.10 1.74
N VAL A 106 7.50 -24.03 2.36
CA VAL A 106 6.97 -22.69 2.13
C VAL A 106 7.13 -22.28 0.67
N ALA A 107 8.32 -22.43 0.10
CA ALA A 107 8.63 -21.96 -1.25
C ALA A 107 7.93 -22.81 -2.34
N THR A 108 7.84 -24.14 -2.16
CA THR A 108 7.34 -25.04 -3.21
C THR A 108 5.86 -25.38 -3.12
N VAL A 109 5.25 -25.23 -1.95
CA VAL A 109 3.82 -25.56 -1.73
C VAL A 109 3.01 -24.33 -1.36
N ILE A 110 3.37 -23.67 -0.26
CA ILE A 110 2.55 -22.59 0.28
C ILE A 110 2.55 -21.35 -0.65
N VAL A 111 3.73 -20.88 -1.08
CA VAL A 111 3.84 -19.69 -1.93
C VAL A 111 3.08 -19.86 -3.25
N PRO A 112 3.24 -20.95 -4.03
CA PRO A 112 2.46 -21.11 -5.25
C PRO A 112 0.95 -21.14 -5.02
N LEU A 113 0.48 -21.76 -3.93
CA LEU A 113 -0.95 -21.82 -3.61
C LEU A 113 -1.55 -20.47 -3.27
N ILE A 114 -0.80 -19.58 -2.60
CA ILE A 114 -1.30 -18.25 -2.21
C ILE A 114 -1.05 -17.17 -3.26
N THR A 115 -0.16 -17.43 -4.23
CA THR A 115 0.23 -16.45 -5.27
C THR A 115 -0.95 -15.84 -6.00
N PRO A 116 -1.96 -16.60 -6.49
CA PRO A 116 -3.11 -16.00 -7.19
C PRO A 116 -3.86 -15.00 -6.32
N THR A 117 -4.04 -15.32 -5.04
CA THR A 117 -4.74 -14.42 -4.10
C THR A 117 -3.88 -13.20 -3.75
N ILE A 118 -2.56 -13.36 -3.64
CA ILE A 118 -1.64 -12.21 -3.42
C ILE A 118 -1.65 -11.30 -4.65
N LEU A 119 -1.68 -11.84 -5.86
CA LEU A 119 -1.80 -11.04 -7.09
C LEU A 119 -3.11 -10.24 -7.12
N ALA A 120 -4.23 -10.83 -6.68
CA ALA A 120 -5.47 -10.09 -6.51
C ALA A 120 -5.34 -8.95 -5.48
N GLY A 121 -4.66 -9.20 -4.36
CA GLY A 121 -4.33 -8.17 -3.38
C GLY A 121 -3.43 -7.07 -3.94
N ALA A 122 -2.43 -7.43 -4.74
CA ALA A 122 -1.54 -6.49 -5.41
C ALA A 122 -2.29 -5.59 -6.40
N LEU A 123 -3.27 -6.14 -7.14
CA LEU A 123 -4.14 -5.33 -7.99
C LEU A 123 -4.97 -4.33 -7.17
N MET A 124 -5.54 -4.76 -6.05
CA MET A 124 -6.27 -3.86 -5.16
C MET A 124 -5.38 -2.73 -4.63
N VAL A 125 -4.13 -3.03 -4.27
CA VAL A 125 -3.15 -2.01 -3.88
C VAL A 125 -2.85 -1.06 -5.03
N PHE A 126 -2.61 -1.58 -6.22
CA PHE A 126 -2.37 -0.78 -7.43
C PHE A 126 -3.54 0.17 -7.72
N MET A 127 -4.78 -0.34 -7.73
CA MET A 127 -5.97 0.47 -7.98
C MET A 127 -6.14 1.57 -6.92
N ASN A 128 -5.93 1.24 -5.64
CA ASN A 128 -6.03 2.23 -4.56
C ASN A 128 -4.90 3.27 -4.64
N ALA A 129 -3.67 2.86 -4.99
CA ALA A 129 -2.55 3.78 -5.16
C ALA A 129 -2.76 4.72 -6.35
N MET A 130 -3.29 4.21 -7.48
CA MET A 130 -3.63 5.01 -8.65
C MET A 130 -4.78 6.00 -8.39
N ALA A 131 -5.70 5.66 -7.51
CA ALA A 131 -6.82 6.51 -7.13
C ALA A 131 -6.48 7.48 -5.97
N ASP A 132 -5.34 7.31 -5.30
CA ASP A 132 -4.97 8.17 -4.17
C ASP A 132 -4.55 9.56 -4.66
N PHE A 133 -5.39 10.51 -4.36
CA PHE A 133 -5.18 11.93 -4.64
C PHE A 133 -4.60 12.67 -3.43
N GLY A 134 -5.08 12.33 -2.23
CA GLY A 134 -4.80 13.10 -1.01
C GLY A 134 -3.35 13.05 -0.56
N THR A 135 -2.73 11.87 -0.62
CA THR A 135 -1.33 11.70 -0.22
C THR A 135 -0.37 12.46 -1.13
N PRO A 136 -0.43 12.29 -2.46
CA PRO A 136 0.46 13.03 -3.36
C PRO A 136 0.22 14.53 -3.36
N MET A 137 -1.01 14.99 -3.20
CA MET A 137 -1.32 16.41 -3.14
C MET A 137 -0.65 17.10 -1.95
N LEU A 138 -0.60 16.44 -0.78
CA LEU A 138 -0.05 17.02 0.43
C LEU A 138 1.48 16.84 0.55
N ILE A 139 2.01 15.72 0.07
CA ILE A 139 3.43 15.34 0.27
C ILE A 139 4.24 15.48 -1.02
N GLY A 140 3.61 15.55 -2.19
CA GLY A 140 4.27 15.45 -3.49
C GLY A 140 5.33 16.51 -3.79
N GLU A 141 5.18 17.71 -3.30
CA GLU A 141 6.14 18.81 -3.39
C GLU A 141 6.88 18.89 -4.75
N GLY A 142 6.12 19.14 -5.81
CA GLY A 142 6.65 19.21 -7.19
C GLY A 142 6.68 17.86 -7.93
N PHE A 143 6.41 16.74 -7.27
CA PHE A 143 6.16 15.47 -7.93
C PHE A 143 4.66 15.27 -8.14
N ASN A 144 4.20 15.58 -9.35
CA ASN A 144 2.79 15.48 -9.69
C ASN A 144 2.45 14.08 -10.22
N VAL A 145 1.49 13.42 -9.56
CA VAL A 145 0.87 12.18 -10.06
C VAL A 145 -0.38 12.50 -10.86
N MET A 146 -0.81 11.57 -11.71
CA MET A 146 -1.97 11.78 -12.60
C MET A 146 -3.23 12.29 -11.88
N PRO A 147 -3.68 11.73 -10.74
CA PRO A 147 -4.85 12.25 -10.04
C PRO A 147 -4.72 13.72 -9.61
N VAL A 148 -3.54 14.14 -9.17
CA VAL A 148 -3.28 15.53 -8.77
C VAL A 148 -3.27 16.44 -9.99
N MET A 149 -2.67 16.01 -11.10
CA MET A 149 -2.66 16.77 -12.36
C MET A 149 -4.09 16.94 -12.93
N ILE A 150 -4.88 15.86 -12.96
CA ILE A 150 -6.29 15.93 -13.41
C ILE A 150 -7.05 16.95 -12.57
N TYR A 151 -6.87 16.93 -11.26
CA TYR A 151 -7.54 17.86 -10.36
C TYR A 151 -7.08 19.32 -10.58
N SER A 152 -5.77 19.55 -10.67
CA SER A 152 -5.22 20.91 -10.86
C SER A 152 -5.64 21.53 -12.19
N GLU A 153 -5.66 20.74 -13.27
CA GLU A 153 -6.09 21.19 -14.59
C GLU A 153 -7.61 21.41 -14.66
N PHE A 154 -8.39 20.63 -13.92
CA PHE A 154 -9.84 20.78 -13.88
C PHE A 154 -10.27 22.06 -13.11
N ILE A 155 -9.54 22.42 -12.03
CA ILE A 155 -9.87 23.61 -11.21
C ILE A 155 -9.24 24.88 -11.79
N ASN A 156 -8.30 24.76 -12.73
CA ASN A 156 -7.61 25.91 -13.28
C ASN A 156 -8.56 26.76 -14.15
N GLU A 157 -9.08 27.86 -13.60
CA GLU A 157 -10.06 28.75 -14.27
C GLU A 157 -9.46 29.53 -15.45
N VAL A 158 -8.13 29.49 -15.63
CA VAL A 158 -7.40 30.37 -16.59
C VAL A 158 -7.25 29.75 -17.98
N GLY A 159 -7.81 28.60 -18.26
CA GLY A 159 -7.75 27.99 -19.59
C GLY A 159 -8.80 26.93 -19.79
N ASP A 160 -9.26 26.75 -21.03
CA ASP A 160 -10.15 25.66 -21.44
C ASP A 160 -9.38 24.30 -21.44
N GLN A 161 -8.83 23.95 -20.28
CA GLN A 161 -8.03 22.72 -20.10
C GLN A 161 -8.86 21.53 -19.58
N ALA A 162 -10.17 21.71 -19.44
CA ALA A 162 -11.08 20.62 -19.07
C ALA A 162 -10.97 19.41 -20.02
N ASN A 163 -10.72 19.67 -21.31
CA ASN A 163 -10.48 18.63 -22.29
C ASN A 163 -9.18 17.84 -22.03
N PHE A 164 -8.13 18.52 -21.57
CA PHE A 164 -6.88 17.87 -21.19
C PHE A 164 -7.03 17.02 -19.94
N ALA A 165 -7.70 17.54 -18.91
CA ALA A 165 -8.03 16.80 -17.69
C ALA A 165 -8.88 15.55 -18.01
N ALA A 166 -9.88 15.69 -18.90
CA ALA A 166 -10.70 14.58 -19.35
C ALA A 166 -9.89 13.51 -20.11
N ALA A 167 -8.96 13.92 -20.96
CA ALA A 167 -8.08 12.99 -21.68
C ALA A 167 -7.16 12.23 -20.72
N MET A 168 -6.58 12.90 -19.74
CA MET A 168 -5.75 12.24 -18.71
C MET A 168 -6.56 11.25 -17.86
N ALA A 169 -7.79 11.64 -17.49
CA ALA A 169 -8.70 10.74 -16.77
C ALA A 169 -9.04 9.48 -17.59
N ALA A 170 -9.32 9.66 -18.90
CA ALA A 170 -9.58 8.54 -19.81
C ALA A 170 -8.35 7.60 -19.91
N ILE A 171 -7.15 8.14 -20.05
CA ILE A 171 -5.91 7.36 -20.08
C ILE A 171 -5.76 6.56 -18.77
N MET A 172 -5.99 7.17 -17.62
CA MET A 172 -5.91 6.51 -16.32
C MET A 172 -6.90 5.34 -16.22
N VAL A 173 -8.14 5.54 -16.67
CA VAL A 173 -9.16 4.49 -16.71
C VAL A 173 -8.74 3.34 -17.64
N VAL A 174 -8.20 3.64 -18.83
CA VAL A 174 -7.72 2.63 -19.78
C VAL A 174 -6.58 1.82 -19.18
N ILE A 175 -5.59 2.46 -18.57
CA ILE A 175 -4.45 1.77 -17.92
C ILE A 175 -4.97 0.84 -16.82
N THR A 176 -5.80 1.36 -15.91
CA THR A 176 -6.33 0.59 -14.79
C THR A 176 -7.16 -0.59 -15.24
N SER A 177 -8.04 -0.39 -16.24
CA SER A 177 -8.88 -1.44 -16.83
C SER A 177 -8.04 -2.50 -17.54
N THR A 178 -7.00 -2.10 -18.26
CA THR A 178 -6.10 -3.02 -18.96
C THR A 178 -5.36 -3.92 -17.98
N ILE A 179 -4.80 -3.36 -16.92
CA ILE A 179 -4.11 -4.15 -15.88
C ILE A 179 -5.08 -5.11 -15.19
N PHE A 180 -6.31 -4.64 -14.90
CA PHE A 180 -7.35 -5.50 -14.33
C PHE A 180 -7.70 -6.68 -15.24
N LEU A 181 -7.83 -6.46 -16.56
CA LEU A 181 -8.13 -7.52 -17.52
C LEU A 181 -6.97 -8.50 -17.72
N LEU A 182 -5.72 -8.02 -17.66
CA LEU A 182 -4.53 -8.87 -17.80
C LEU A 182 -4.30 -9.81 -16.62
N GLN A 183 -4.85 -9.49 -15.45
CA GLN A 183 -4.73 -10.34 -14.25
C GLN A 183 -5.69 -11.55 -14.30
N LYS A 184 -6.72 -11.52 -15.13
CA LYS A 184 -7.72 -12.59 -15.22
C LYS A 184 -7.18 -13.80 -15.97
#